data_cfd02b9526345e0d83b6cd603eb832cf
#
_entry.id   cfd02b9526345e0d83b6cd603eb832cf
#
_cell.length_a   1.000
_cell.length_b   1.000
_cell.length_c   1.000
_cell.angle_alpha   90.00
_cell.angle_beta   90.00
_cell.angle_gamma   90.00
#
_symmetry.space_group_name_H-M   'P 1'
#
loop_
_entity.id
_entity.type
_entity.pdbx_description
1 polymer ?
#
loop_
_entity_poly.entity_id
_entity_poly.type
_entity_poly.pdbx_seq_one_letter_code
_entity_poly.pdbx_strand_id
1 'polypeptide(L)'
;NYLEAGYYIETVFPFLGIRLIAVTDNFDSTRTEDMESLALPIRNMVNAMYAKDISKKIWTSLQRKKKAGYAVGNDAPYGYIRNPVTKRNEIDPEAAFYVQLIFQWELMGVPIFEIARRMTLLQVPTPREWHRKMVEGKEVLTCKKWGVTTIRHILENQTYVGDTINNKSTQKLFAGQDRHDLPKEQWYVAKNTHPAIIARDDFEKVQKILKRNQKVFHTIRAKSEQIRAEYQNDLAGMVFCADCGRQMEFERLPHGAEESKKVCYYICK
;
A
#
# COMPACT_ATOMS: atom_id res chain seq x y z
N ASN A 1 -15.59 21.59 -7.77
CA ASN A 1 -15.82 21.87 -9.17
C ASN A 1 -16.48 23.25 -9.30
N TYR A 2 -15.92 24.17 -10.12
CA TYR A 2 -16.45 25.54 -10.24
C TYR A 2 -17.86 25.56 -10.84
N LEU A 3 -18.21 24.59 -11.68
CA LEU A 3 -19.55 24.44 -12.25
C LEU A 3 -20.59 24.09 -11.17
N GLU A 4 -20.24 23.22 -10.24
CA GLU A 4 -21.11 22.89 -9.11
C GLU A 4 -21.30 24.10 -8.20
N ALA A 5 -20.21 24.82 -7.89
CA ALA A 5 -20.29 26.05 -7.09
C ALA A 5 -21.20 27.09 -7.75
N GLY A 6 -21.05 27.31 -9.06
CA GLY A 6 -21.92 28.18 -9.84
C GLY A 6 -23.40 27.74 -9.76
N TYR A 7 -23.69 26.46 -9.99
CA TYR A 7 -25.04 25.91 -9.90
C TYR A 7 -25.67 26.12 -8.51
N TYR A 8 -24.92 25.90 -7.42
CA TYR A 8 -25.41 26.16 -6.07
C TYR A 8 -25.72 27.64 -5.86
N ILE A 9 -24.87 28.55 -6.28
CA ILE A 9 -24.98 29.98 -6.07
C ILE A 9 -26.15 30.58 -6.93
N GLU A 10 -26.21 30.13 -8.19
CA GLU A 10 -27.15 30.71 -9.15
C GLU A 10 -28.55 30.05 -9.09
N THR A 11 -28.66 28.79 -8.69
CA THR A 11 -29.92 28.05 -8.74
C THR A 11 -30.39 27.58 -7.37
N VAL A 12 -29.54 26.85 -6.63
CA VAL A 12 -29.99 26.16 -5.41
C VAL A 12 -30.23 27.13 -4.25
N PHE A 13 -29.29 28.02 -3.99
CA PHE A 13 -29.42 28.96 -2.86
C PHE A 13 -30.56 29.96 -3.03
N PRO A 14 -30.76 30.56 -4.21
CA PRO A 14 -31.95 31.39 -4.43
C PRO A 14 -33.26 30.62 -4.29
N PHE A 15 -33.32 29.38 -4.81
CA PHE A 15 -34.51 28.54 -4.68
C PHE A 15 -34.86 28.22 -3.22
N LEU A 16 -33.82 27.98 -2.38
CA LEU A 16 -33.98 27.70 -0.95
C LEU A 16 -34.09 28.96 -0.09
N GLY A 17 -34.01 30.16 -0.65
CA GLY A 17 -33.99 31.41 0.08
C GLY A 17 -32.74 31.62 0.95
N ILE A 18 -31.64 30.97 0.59
CA ILE A 18 -30.38 31.06 1.32
C ILE A 18 -29.55 32.24 0.80
N ARG A 19 -29.19 33.17 1.70
CA ARG A 19 -28.27 34.27 1.40
C ARG A 19 -26.83 33.81 1.54
N LEU A 20 -26.02 34.03 0.51
CA LEU A 20 -24.59 33.81 0.50
C LEU A 20 -23.83 35.14 0.51
N ILE A 21 -22.91 35.29 1.48
CA ILE A 21 -22.03 36.48 1.56
C ILE A 21 -20.58 35.98 1.51
N ALA A 22 -19.83 36.38 0.50
CA ALA A 22 -18.39 36.15 0.40
C ALA A 22 -17.62 37.44 0.74
N VAL A 23 -17.14 37.53 1.98
CA VAL A 23 -16.53 38.75 2.52
C VAL A 23 -15.29 39.16 1.75
N THR A 24 -14.43 38.19 1.44
CA THR A 24 -13.16 38.44 0.68
C THR A 24 -13.39 38.90 -0.75
N ASP A 25 -14.50 38.48 -1.35
CA ASP A 25 -14.86 38.78 -2.73
C ASP A 25 -15.83 39.93 -2.86
N ASN A 26 -16.26 40.51 -1.70
CA ASN A 26 -17.29 41.55 -1.61
C ASN A 26 -18.58 41.21 -2.38
N PHE A 27 -18.97 39.93 -2.34
CA PHE A 27 -20.12 39.39 -3.03
C PHE A 27 -21.28 39.15 -2.05
N ASP A 28 -22.50 39.56 -2.41
CA ASP A 28 -23.70 39.29 -1.66
C ASP A 28 -24.83 38.86 -2.60
N SER A 29 -25.32 37.64 -2.45
CA SER A 29 -26.36 37.07 -3.31
C SER A 29 -27.69 37.79 -3.28
N THR A 30 -27.93 38.75 -2.35
CA THR A 30 -29.13 39.58 -2.33
C THR A 30 -29.00 40.80 -3.22
N ARG A 31 -27.81 41.13 -3.69
CA ARG A 31 -27.61 42.25 -4.63
C ARG A 31 -27.77 41.78 -6.05
N THR A 32 -28.75 42.32 -6.77
CA THR A 32 -29.01 41.98 -8.17
C THR A 32 -27.77 42.19 -9.06
N GLU A 33 -27.03 43.29 -8.81
CA GLU A 33 -25.81 43.63 -9.53
C GLU A 33 -24.71 42.55 -9.38
N ASP A 34 -24.59 41.93 -8.20
CA ASP A 34 -23.63 40.88 -7.92
C ASP A 34 -24.03 39.56 -8.60
N MET A 35 -25.32 39.25 -8.64
CA MET A 35 -25.84 38.03 -9.28
C MET A 35 -25.84 38.08 -10.80
N GLU A 36 -26.09 39.24 -11.40
CA GLU A 36 -26.05 39.46 -12.85
C GLU A 36 -24.60 39.65 -13.36
N SER A 37 -23.64 39.88 -12.47
CA SER A 37 -22.25 40.10 -12.81
C SER A 37 -21.57 38.81 -13.24
N LEU A 38 -20.93 38.79 -14.41
CA LEU A 38 -20.06 37.71 -14.87
C LEU A 38 -18.75 37.60 -14.07
N ALA A 39 -18.49 38.53 -13.14
CA ALA A 39 -17.23 38.57 -12.39
C ALA A 39 -17.04 37.33 -11.49
N LEU A 40 -18.10 36.87 -10.82
CA LEU A 40 -18.02 35.69 -9.93
C LEU A 40 -17.78 34.37 -10.70
N PRO A 41 -18.57 34.06 -11.76
CA PRO A 41 -18.28 32.87 -12.61
C PRO A 41 -16.90 32.88 -13.22
N ILE A 42 -16.45 34.03 -13.74
CA ILE A 42 -15.09 34.18 -14.32
C ILE A 42 -14.02 33.96 -13.26
N ARG A 43 -14.16 34.56 -12.07
CA ARG A 43 -13.22 34.36 -10.96
C ARG A 43 -13.14 32.90 -10.52
N ASN A 44 -14.26 32.22 -10.38
CA ASN A 44 -14.32 30.81 -10.04
C ASN A 44 -13.65 29.94 -11.12
N MET A 45 -13.88 30.26 -12.38
CA MET A 45 -13.22 29.58 -13.51
C MET A 45 -11.70 29.79 -13.47
N VAL A 46 -11.24 31.03 -13.27
CA VAL A 46 -9.80 31.35 -13.18
C VAL A 46 -9.14 30.61 -12.01
N ASN A 47 -9.77 30.60 -10.83
CA ASN A 47 -9.29 29.88 -9.66
C ASN A 47 -9.17 28.38 -9.92
N ALA A 48 -10.15 27.77 -10.58
CA ALA A 48 -10.11 26.35 -10.95
C ALA A 48 -9.01 26.05 -11.98
N MET A 49 -8.81 26.93 -12.97
CA MET A 49 -7.73 26.81 -13.94
C MET A 49 -6.36 26.94 -13.27
N TYR A 50 -6.21 27.88 -12.35
CA TYR A 50 -4.97 28.12 -11.60
C TYR A 50 -4.62 26.89 -10.73
N ALA A 51 -5.60 26.35 -10.00
CA ALA A 51 -5.40 25.12 -9.21
C ALA A 51 -4.99 23.93 -10.08
N LYS A 52 -5.60 23.77 -11.27
CA LYS A 52 -5.24 22.74 -12.24
C LYS A 52 -3.82 22.92 -12.79
N ASP A 53 -3.42 24.15 -13.08
CA ASP A 53 -2.07 24.46 -13.59
C ASP A 53 -1.00 24.20 -12.51
N ILE A 54 -1.22 24.61 -11.26
CA ILE A 54 -0.35 24.28 -10.13
C ILE A 54 -0.21 22.75 -9.99
N SER A 55 -1.31 22.02 -10.00
CA SER A 55 -1.30 20.56 -9.88
C SER A 55 -0.50 19.90 -11.00
N LYS A 56 -0.62 20.40 -12.23
CA LYS A 56 0.16 19.94 -13.38
C LYS A 56 1.65 20.25 -13.22
N LYS A 57 2.01 21.43 -12.74
CA LYS A 57 3.41 21.84 -12.48
C LYS A 57 4.04 20.97 -11.40
N ILE A 58 3.33 20.72 -10.29
CA ILE A 58 3.79 19.83 -9.21
C ILE A 58 4.00 18.41 -9.76
N TRP A 59 3.04 17.86 -10.49
CA TRP A 59 3.14 16.54 -11.08
C TRP A 59 4.36 16.43 -12.01
N THR A 60 4.56 17.40 -12.89
CA THR A 60 5.71 17.44 -13.81
C THR A 60 7.04 17.50 -13.05
N SER A 61 7.13 18.32 -12.01
CA SER A 61 8.31 18.40 -11.14
C SER A 61 8.60 17.06 -10.44
N LEU A 62 7.57 16.40 -9.91
CA LEU A 62 7.70 15.08 -9.29
C LEU A 62 8.16 14.03 -10.31
N GLN A 63 7.64 14.05 -11.54
CA GLN A 63 8.08 13.12 -12.59
C GLN A 63 9.57 13.32 -12.95
N ARG A 64 10.04 14.55 -13.01
CA ARG A 64 11.48 14.84 -13.23
C ARG A 64 12.33 14.25 -12.10
N LYS A 65 11.94 14.47 -10.84
CA LYS A 65 12.65 13.92 -9.68
C LYS A 65 12.64 12.37 -9.69
N LYS A 66 11.51 11.74 -10.00
CA LYS A 66 11.39 10.29 -10.13
C LYS A 66 12.33 9.73 -11.19
N LYS A 67 12.39 10.35 -12.38
CA LYS A 67 13.29 9.96 -13.47
C LYS A 67 14.77 10.16 -13.13
N ALA A 68 15.10 11.21 -12.37
CA ALA A 68 16.45 11.48 -11.89
C ALA A 68 16.89 10.55 -10.74
N GLY A 69 16.07 9.58 -10.33
CA GLY A 69 16.41 8.61 -9.30
C GLY A 69 16.29 9.11 -7.85
N TYR A 70 15.70 10.29 -7.64
CA TYR A 70 15.40 10.71 -6.28
C TYR A 70 14.22 9.89 -5.75
N ALA A 71 14.33 9.39 -4.52
CA ALA A 71 13.22 8.77 -3.85
C ALA A 71 12.14 9.81 -3.54
N VAL A 72 10.96 9.63 -4.12
CA VAL A 72 9.82 10.52 -3.92
C VAL A 72 8.91 9.93 -2.85
N GLY A 73 8.72 10.66 -1.76
CA GLY A 73 7.98 10.26 -0.56
C GLY A 73 8.72 10.69 0.69
N ASN A 74 8.06 10.69 1.83
CA ASN A 74 8.67 11.13 3.09
C ASN A 74 9.37 9.98 3.82
N ASP A 75 8.92 8.75 3.64
CA ASP A 75 9.35 7.62 4.43
C ASP A 75 10.44 6.81 3.72
N ALA A 76 11.51 6.50 4.45
CA ALA A 76 12.50 5.54 4.02
C ALA A 76 11.99 4.10 4.29
N PRO A 77 12.37 3.11 3.47
CA PRO A 77 12.13 1.71 3.79
C PRO A 77 12.80 1.31 5.12
N TYR A 78 12.25 0.31 5.80
CA TYR A 78 12.85 -0.25 7.02
C TYR A 78 14.30 -0.63 6.78
N GLY A 79 15.21 -0.28 7.67
CA GLY A 79 16.65 -0.42 7.48
C GLY A 79 17.34 0.82 6.89
N TYR A 80 16.57 1.83 6.50
CA TYR A 80 17.09 3.11 6.04
C TYR A 80 16.47 4.29 6.79
N ILE A 81 17.24 5.37 6.88
CA ILE A 81 16.81 6.69 7.32
C ILE A 81 16.96 7.66 6.14
N ARG A 82 16.02 8.58 5.99
CA ARG A 82 16.12 9.61 4.98
C ARG A 82 16.91 10.80 5.48
N ASN A 83 18.04 11.08 4.83
CA ASN A 83 18.78 12.29 5.10
C ASN A 83 17.94 13.54 4.74
N PRO A 84 17.71 14.47 5.68
CA PRO A 84 16.86 15.63 5.45
C PRO A 84 17.43 16.63 4.43
N VAL A 85 18.77 16.66 4.27
CA VAL A 85 19.47 17.58 3.36
C VAL A 85 19.57 16.97 1.95
N THR A 86 20.19 15.80 1.84
CA THR A 86 20.47 15.17 0.54
C THR A 86 19.24 14.48 -0.05
N LYS A 87 18.19 14.24 0.75
CA LYS A 87 16.98 13.48 0.38
C LYS A 87 17.29 12.05 -0.10
N ARG A 88 18.46 11.53 0.24
CA ARG A 88 18.86 10.14 -0.06
C ARG A 88 18.65 9.24 1.15
N ASN A 89 18.56 7.95 0.89
CA ASN A 89 18.50 6.93 1.94
C ASN A 89 19.90 6.66 2.47
N GLU A 90 20.06 6.67 3.80
CA GLU A 90 21.26 6.28 4.53
C GLU A 90 20.93 5.05 5.35
N ILE A 91 21.92 4.18 5.58
CA ILE A 91 21.72 2.95 6.34
C ILE A 91 21.47 3.29 7.81
N ASP A 92 20.40 2.74 8.37
CA ASP A 92 20.16 2.67 9.80
C ASP A 92 20.81 1.39 10.34
N PRO A 93 21.91 1.46 11.11
CA PRO A 93 22.67 0.26 11.48
C PRO A 93 21.85 -0.76 12.27
N GLU A 94 20.95 -0.28 13.15
CA GLU A 94 20.12 -1.15 13.99
C GLU A 94 19.06 -1.86 13.16
N ALA A 95 18.28 -1.14 12.36
CA ALA A 95 17.25 -1.74 11.53
C ALA A 95 17.81 -2.53 10.33
N ALA A 96 18.95 -2.11 9.77
CA ALA A 96 19.61 -2.81 8.68
C ALA A 96 20.09 -4.22 9.08
N PHE A 97 20.54 -4.39 10.32
CA PHE A 97 20.90 -5.70 10.85
C PHE A 97 19.73 -6.70 10.75
N TYR A 98 18.52 -6.26 11.11
CA TYR A 98 17.35 -7.13 11.02
C TYR A 98 16.95 -7.43 9.56
N VAL A 99 17.15 -6.48 8.65
CA VAL A 99 16.94 -6.73 7.21
C VAL A 99 17.91 -7.79 6.72
N GLN A 100 19.21 -7.69 7.06
CA GLN A 100 20.20 -8.71 6.71
C GLN A 100 19.85 -10.09 7.26
N LEU A 101 19.39 -10.15 8.51
CA LEU A 101 18.98 -11.40 9.16
C LEU A 101 17.78 -12.06 8.44
N ILE A 102 16.79 -11.29 8.00
CA ILE A 102 15.64 -11.76 7.22
C ILE A 102 16.12 -12.40 5.90
N PHE A 103 17.02 -11.72 5.17
CA PHE A 103 17.58 -12.25 3.92
C PHE A 103 18.43 -13.50 4.13
N GLN A 104 19.24 -13.55 5.17
CA GLN A 104 20.04 -14.72 5.51
C GLN A 104 19.16 -15.94 5.82
N TRP A 105 18.10 -15.78 6.59
CA TRP A 105 17.18 -16.89 6.89
C TRP A 105 16.47 -17.40 5.64
N GLU A 106 16.04 -16.52 4.73
CA GLU A 106 15.44 -16.97 3.47
C GLU A 106 16.44 -17.73 2.59
N LEU A 107 17.71 -17.29 2.54
CA LEU A 107 18.79 -18.00 1.83
C LEU A 107 19.08 -19.37 2.45
N MET A 108 18.94 -19.53 3.75
CA MET A 108 19.03 -20.80 4.47
C MET A 108 17.79 -21.69 4.27
N GLY A 109 16.77 -21.23 3.55
CA GLY A 109 15.54 -21.97 3.28
C GLY A 109 14.52 -21.94 4.40
N VAL A 110 14.62 -20.99 5.36
CA VAL A 110 13.62 -20.83 6.42
C VAL A 110 12.35 -20.28 5.80
N PRO A 111 11.18 -20.91 6.00
CA PRO A 111 9.92 -20.42 5.47
C PRO A 111 9.56 -19.02 5.97
N ILE A 112 8.94 -18.18 5.14
CA ILE A 112 8.61 -16.78 5.47
C ILE A 112 7.77 -16.65 6.75
N PHE A 113 6.82 -17.58 6.98
CA PHE A 113 6.00 -17.57 8.20
C PHE A 113 6.84 -17.81 9.47
N GLU A 114 7.87 -18.66 9.36
CA GLU A 114 8.79 -18.93 10.47
C GLU A 114 9.73 -17.74 10.70
N ILE A 115 10.17 -17.06 9.64
CA ILE A 115 10.92 -15.79 9.76
C ILE A 115 10.07 -14.77 10.53
N ALA A 116 8.80 -14.60 10.16
CA ALA A 116 7.89 -13.68 10.84
C ALA A 116 7.69 -14.06 12.33
N ARG A 117 7.59 -15.37 12.63
CA ARG A 117 7.49 -15.88 14.00
C ARG A 117 8.75 -15.57 14.81
N ARG A 118 9.93 -15.80 14.24
CA ARG A 118 11.23 -15.51 14.90
C ARG A 118 11.39 -14.03 15.18
N MET A 119 11.09 -13.16 14.22
CA MET A 119 11.14 -11.70 14.42
C MET A 119 10.21 -11.26 15.55
N THR A 120 9.03 -11.88 15.68
CA THR A 120 8.09 -11.61 16.76
C THR A 120 8.63 -12.09 18.12
N LEU A 121 9.22 -13.30 18.18
CA LEU A 121 9.80 -13.85 19.40
C LEU A 121 11.01 -13.04 19.89
N LEU A 122 11.82 -12.53 18.97
CA LEU A 122 12.93 -11.61 19.26
C LEU A 122 12.47 -10.21 19.67
N GLN A 123 11.16 -9.96 19.69
CA GLN A 123 10.55 -8.67 20.01
C GLN A 123 11.11 -7.51 19.18
N VAL A 124 11.47 -7.79 17.91
CA VAL A 124 11.95 -6.76 17.01
C VAL A 124 10.79 -5.86 16.61
N PRO A 125 10.94 -4.51 16.73
CA PRO A 125 9.93 -3.57 16.30
C PRO A 125 9.59 -3.75 14.81
N THR A 126 8.30 -3.77 14.50
CA THR A 126 7.85 -3.81 13.11
C THR A 126 8.22 -2.52 12.36
N PRO A 127 8.29 -2.50 11.02
CA PRO A 127 8.59 -1.30 10.25
C PRO A 127 7.74 -0.08 10.63
N ARG A 128 6.46 -0.31 10.97
CA ARG A 128 5.55 0.76 11.41
C ARG A 128 5.89 1.30 12.80
N GLU A 129 6.27 0.43 13.72
CA GLU A 129 6.69 0.81 15.07
C GLU A 129 8.03 1.51 15.03
N TRP A 130 8.96 1.00 14.22
CA TRP A 130 10.25 1.63 13.97
C TRP A 130 10.10 3.06 13.44
N HIS A 131 9.25 3.24 12.44
CA HIS A 131 8.94 4.56 11.89
C HIS A 131 8.38 5.51 12.96
N ARG A 132 7.48 5.04 13.82
CA ARG A 132 6.96 5.84 14.94
C ARG A 132 8.04 6.24 15.94
N LYS A 133 8.95 5.30 16.28
CA LYS A 133 10.10 5.58 17.15
C LYS A 133 10.96 6.70 16.57
N MET A 134 11.28 6.60 15.28
CA MET A 134 12.21 7.53 14.61
C MET A 134 11.61 8.89 14.29
N VAL A 135 10.35 8.95 13.85
CA VAL A 135 9.69 10.19 13.39
C VAL A 135 8.92 10.87 14.52
N GLU A 136 8.22 10.10 15.35
CA GLU A 136 7.36 10.63 16.41
C GLU A 136 8.05 10.64 17.77
N GLY A 137 9.26 10.08 17.90
CA GLY A 137 9.99 9.98 19.19
C GLY A 137 9.27 9.13 20.24
N LYS A 138 8.32 8.29 19.84
CA LYS A 138 7.53 7.46 20.76
C LYS A 138 8.25 6.17 21.08
N GLU A 139 8.38 5.85 22.36
CA GLU A 139 8.90 4.56 22.78
C GLU A 139 7.97 3.41 22.36
N VAL A 140 8.57 2.31 21.92
CA VAL A 140 7.86 1.08 21.59
C VAL A 140 7.75 0.24 22.86
N LEU A 141 6.62 0.35 23.55
CA LEU A 141 6.38 -0.37 24.80
C LEU A 141 6.11 -1.86 24.59
N THR A 142 5.50 -2.24 23.46
CA THR A 142 5.19 -3.63 23.10
C THR A 142 5.35 -3.82 21.61
N CYS A 143 6.13 -4.84 21.21
CA CYS A 143 6.31 -5.14 19.80
C CYS A 143 5.10 -5.93 19.28
N LYS A 144 4.56 -5.45 18.15
CA LYS A 144 3.48 -6.14 17.43
C LYS A 144 4.02 -7.37 16.71
N LYS A 145 3.10 -8.28 16.39
CA LYS A 145 3.45 -9.46 15.60
C LYS A 145 3.87 -9.07 14.19
N TRP A 146 4.97 -9.64 13.72
CA TRP A 146 5.40 -9.52 12.34
C TRP A 146 4.46 -10.30 11.42
N GLY A 147 3.99 -9.65 10.37
CA GLY A 147 3.16 -10.28 9.35
C GLY A 147 4.00 -10.93 8.25
N VAL A 148 3.55 -12.07 7.74
CA VAL A 148 4.14 -12.75 6.57
C VAL A 148 4.24 -11.82 5.36
N THR A 149 3.22 -11.00 5.15
CA THR A 149 3.19 -10.00 4.07
C THR A 149 4.29 -8.95 4.23
N THR A 150 4.57 -8.51 5.47
CA THR A 150 5.64 -7.54 5.76
C THR A 150 7.01 -8.12 5.41
N ILE A 151 7.29 -9.36 5.83
CA ILE A 151 8.54 -10.06 5.47
C ILE A 151 8.67 -10.19 3.95
N ARG A 152 7.59 -10.61 3.27
CA ARG A 152 7.59 -10.72 1.80
C ARG A 152 7.90 -9.39 1.13
N HIS A 153 7.27 -8.30 1.55
CA HIS A 153 7.55 -6.96 1.01
C HIS A 153 9.00 -6.53 1.21
N ILE A 154 9.62 -6.90 2.34
CA ILE A 154 11.06 -6.65 2.57
C ILE A 154 11.88 -7.46 1.58
N LEU A 155 11.65 -8.76 1.44
CA LEU A 155 12.40 -9.64 0.54
C LEU A 155 12.26 -9.27 -0.94
N GLU A 156 11.12 -8.72 -1.37
CA GLU A 156 10.85 -8.29 -2.75
C GLU A 156 11.32 -6.85 -3.06
N ASN A 157 11.76 -6.10 -2.06
CA ASN A 157 12.07 -4.69 -2.25
C ASN A 157 13.50 -4.48 -2.75
N GLN A 158 13.64 -4.17 -4.03
CA GLN A 158 14.93 -3.92 -4.69
C GLN A 158 15.68 -2.68 -4.13
N THR A 159 15.05 -1.86 -3.28
CA THR A 159 15.74 -0.74 -2.63
C THR A 159 16.91 -1.23 -1.77
N TYR A 160 16.86 -2.46 -1.23
CA TYR A 160 17.92 -3.01 -0.40
C TYR A 160 19.24 -3.29 -1.13
N VAL A 161 19.24 -3.33 -2.46
CA VAL A 161 20.46 -3.42 -3.28
C VAL A 161 20.99 -2.06 -3.76
N GLY A 162 20.50 -0.96 -3.18
CA GLY A 162 20.92 0.39 -3.49
C GLY A 162 20.20 1.03 -4.68
N ASP A 163 19.16 0.39 -5.22
CA ASP A 163 18.41 0.91 -6.36
C ASP A 163 17.18 1.69 -5.90
N THR A 164 16.86 2.81 -6.54
CA THR A 164 15.61 3.53 -6.32
C THR A 164 14.61 3.18 -7.41
N ILE A 165 13.44 2.66 -6.99
CA ILE A 165 12.34 2.35 -7.91
C ILE A 165 11.20 3.34 -7.67
N ASN A 166 10.93 4.11 -8.70
CA ASN A 166 9.84 5.06 -8.72
C ASN A 166 8.76 4.66 -9.74
N ASN A 167 7.66 5.38 -9.71
CA ASN A 167 6.56 5.23 -10.67
C ASN A 167 5.86 3.87 -10.65
N LYS A 168 5.82 3.21 -9.49
CA LYS A 168 5.05 1.96 -9.31
C LYS A 168 3.54 2.19 -9.44
N SER A 169 3.08 3.39 -9.06
CA SER A 169 1.71 3.84 -9.25
C SER A 169 1.67 5.29 -9.71
N THR A 170 0.61 5.69 -10.38
CA THR A 170 0.36 7.07 -10.80
C THR A 170 -1.03 7.53 -10.40
N GLN A 171 -1.16 8.83 -10.19
CA GLN A 171 -2.41 9.52 -9.93
C GLN A 171 -2.33 10.90 -10.58
N LYS A 172 -3.35 11.29 -11.32
CA LYS A 172 -3.41 12.62 -11.95
C LYS A 172 -4.70 13.31 -11.54
N LEU A 173 -4.71 13.87 -10.33
CA LEU A 173 -5.89 14.55 -9.77
C LEU A 173 -6.41 15.66 -10.68
N PHE A 174 -5.52 16.41 -11.34
CA PHE A 174 -5.88 17.47 -12.29
C PHE A 174 -6.60 16.95 -13.55
N ALA A 175 -6.49 15.64 -13.84
CA ALA A 175 -7.16 14.97 -14.95
C ALA A 175 -8.30 14.05 -14.50
N GLY A 176 -8.66 14.07 -13.20
CA GLY A 176 -9.70 13.19 -12.64
C GLY A 176 -9.32 11.71 -12.66
N GLN A 177 -8.02 11.38 -12.71
CA GLN A 177 -7.55 10.00 -12.72
C GLN A 177 -7.20 9.56 -11.30
N ASP A 178 -7.86 8.52 -10.84
CA ASP A 178 -7.56 7.87 -9.57
C ASP A 178 -6.22 7.14 -9.60
N ARG A 179 -5.75 6.78 -8.40
CA ARG A 179 -4.51 6.03 -8.24
C ARG A 179 -4.67 4.63 -8.83
N HIS A 180 -3.77 4.27 -9.74
CA HIS A 180 -3.66 2.92 -10.29
C HIS A 180 -2.19 2.49 -10.39
N ASP A 181 -1.96 1.19 -10.29
CA ASP A 181 -0.63 0.63 -10.39
C ASP A 181 -0.19 0.54 -11.85
N LEU A 182 1.10 0.79 -12.07
CA LEU A 182 1.70 0.74 -13.41
C LEU A 182 2.46 -0.58 -13.61
N PRO A 183 2.46 -1.12 -14.83
CA PRO A 183 3.26 -2.29 -15.17
C PRO A 183 4.75 -2.00 -14.99
N LYS A 184 5.54 -3.06 -14.73
CA LYS A 184 6.97 -2.94 -14.38
C LYS A 184 7.81 -2.23 -15.46
N GLU A 185 7.39 -2.31 -16.71
CA GLU A 185 8.04 -1.68 -17.87
C GLU A 185 8.00 -0.15 -17.80
N GLN A 186 7.03 0.39 -17.06
CA GLN A 186 6.87 1.84 -16.86
C GLN A 186 7.51 2.36 -15.57
N TRP A 187 8.15 1.49 -14.79
CA TRP A 187 8.84 1.88 -13.58
C TRP A 187 10.15 2.60 -13.91
N TYR A 188 10.49 3.60 -13.13
CA TYR A 188 11.78 4.26 -13.23
C TYR A 188 12.74 3.63 -12.23
N VAL A 189 13.72 2.88 -12.75
CA VAL A 189 14.74 2.21 -11.94
C VAL A 189 16.05 2.95 -12.08
N ALA A 190 16.50 3.59 -11.01
CA ALA A 190 17.81 4.22 -10.93
C ALA A 190 18.72 3.35 -10.04
N LYS A 191 19.81 2.85 -10.63
CA LYS A 191 20.75 1.93 -9.95
C LYS A 191 21.74 2.69 -9.08
N ASN A 192 22.17 2.07 -7.97
CA ASN A 192 23.23 2.55 -7.08
C ASN A 192 23.03 4.01 -6.61
N THR A 193 21.82 4.35 -6.23
CA THR A 193 21.47 5.72 -5.75
C THR A 193 21.79 5.94 -4.28
N HIS A 194 21.97 4.86 -3.51
CA HIS A 194 22.25 4.87 -2.07
C HIS A 194 23.02 3.60 -1.66
N PRO A 195 23.62 3.56 -0.45
CA PRO A 195 24.33 2.38 0.03
C PRO A 195 23.40 1.16 0.10
N ALA A 196 23.89 0.02 -0.39
CA ALA A 196 23.16 -1.25 -0.36
C ALA A 196 23.29 -1.91 1.03
N ILE A 197 22.19 -2.47 1.56
CA ILE A 197 22.19 -3.32 2.76
C ILE A 197 22.47 -4.77 2.38
N ILE A 198 22.01 -5.22 1.20
CA ILE A 198 22.09 -6.59 0.70
C ILE A 198 22.90 -6.60 -0.60
N ALA A 199 23.77 -7.59 -0.75
CA ALA A 199 24.47 -7.81 -2.02
C ALA A 199 23.48 -8.19 -3.13
N ARG A 200 23.74 -7.72 -4.36
CA ARG A 200 22.85 -7.96 -5.51
C ARG A 200 22.68 -9.45 -5.80
N ASP A 201 23.75 -10.23 -5.72
CA ASP A 201 23.73 -11.67 -5.96
C ASP A 201 22.80 -12.40 -4.97
N ASP A 202 22.86 -12.02 -3.70
CA ASP A 202 22.00 -12.63 -2.67
C ASP A 202 20.54 -12.24 -2.82
N PHE A 203 20.28 -11.00 -3.19
CA PHE A 203 18.94 -10.56 -3.55
C PHE A 203 18.38 -11.38 -4.73
N GLU A 204 19.16 -11.59 -5.79
CA GLU A 204 18.73 -12.38 -6.94
C GLU A 204 18.46 -13.84 -6.59
N LYS A 205 19.29 -14.46 -5.72
CA LYS A 205 19.04 -15.82 -5.20
C LYS A 205 17.69 -15.87 -4.46
N VAL A 206 17.43 -14.90 -3.57
CA VAL A 206 16.16 -14.80 -2.85
C VAL A 206 15.00 -14.64 -3.82
N GLN A 207 15.09 -13.78 -4.85
CA GLN A 207 14.02 -13.65 -5.86
C GLN A 207 13.74 -14.99 -6.59
N LYS A 208 14.75 -15.79 -6.87
CA LYS A 208 14.57 -17.13 -7.47
C LYS A 208 13.83 -18.08 -6.51
N ILE A 209 14.18 -18.05 -5.22
CA ILE A 209 13.51 -18.84 -4.18
C ILE A 209 12.03 -18.44 -4.08
N LEU A 210 11.74 -17.14 -3.97
CA LEU A 210 10.38 -16.62 -3.87
C LEU A 210 9.51 -17.01 -5.07
N LYS A 211 10.04 -16.87 -6.29
CA LYS A 211 9.34 -17.28 -7.52
C LYS A 211 9.05 -18.78 -7.55
N ARG A 212 10.00 -19.61 -7.13
CA ARG A 212 9.80 -21.06 -7.03
C ARG A 212 8.71 -21.40 -6.04
N ASN A 213 8.78 -20.81 -4.83
CA ASN A 213 7.80 -21.05 -3.77
C ASN A 213 6.39 -20.58 -4.18
N GLN A 214 6.29 -19.45 -4.87
CA GLN A 214 5.03 -18.96 -5.42
C GLN A 214 4.41 -19.93 -6.44
N LYS A 215 5.21 -20.49 -7.36
CA LYS A 215 4.73 -21.49 -8.32
C LYS A 215 4.19 -22.75 -7.60
N VAL A 216 4.94 -23.27 -6.63
CA VAL A 216 4.52 -24.42 -5.82
C VAL A 216 3.21 -24.13 -5.10
N PHE A 217 3.10 -22.94 -4.47
CA PHE A 217 1.87 -22.54 -3.78
C PHE A 217 0.66 -22.47 -4.73
N HIS A 218 0.83 -21.86 -5.92
CA HIS A 218 -0.25 -21.81 -6.92
C HIS A 218 -0.66 -23.20 -7.41
N THR A 219 0.29 -24.12 -7.59
CA THR A 219 -0.01 -25.50 -8.00
C THR A 219 -0.80 -26.23 -6.92
N ILE A 220 -0.38 -26.09 -5.65
CA ILE A 220 -1.09 -26.73 -4.50
C ILE A 220 -2.49 -26.14 -4.36
N ARG A 221 -2.61 -24.81 -4.48
CA ARG A 221 -3.89 -24.11 -4.40
C ARG A 221 -4.85 -24.54 -5.52
N ALA A 222 -4.38 -24.59 -6.76
CA ALA A 222 -5.18 -25.04 -7.91
C ALA A 222 -5.68 -26.49 -7.71
N LYS A 223 -4.81 -27.40 -7.25
CA LYS A 223 -5.21 -28.76 -6.91
C LYS A 223 -6.25 -28.81 -5.78
N SER A 224 -6.06 -27.97 -4.74
CA SER A 224 -7.03 -27.87 -3.64
C SER A 224 -8.38 -27.33 -4.09
N GLU A 225 -8.38 -26.35 -5.01
CA GLU A 225 -9.62 -25.78 -5.59
C GLU A 225 -10.34 -26.80 -6.48
N GLN A 226 -9.62 -27.59 -7.29
CA GLN A 226 -10.16 -28.70 -8.07
C GLN A 226 -10.82 -29.75 -7.14
N ILE A 227 -10.10 -30.15 -6.09
CA ILE A 227 -10.62 -31.10 -5.10
C ILE A 227 -11.87 -30.55 -4.40
N ARG A 228 -11.91 -29.23 -4.10
CA ARG A 228 -13.11 -28.61 -3.51
C ARG A 228 -14.29 -28.56 -4.48
N ALA A 229 -14.03 -28.34 -5.77
CA ALA A 229 -15.07 -28.33 -6.78
C ALA A 229 -15.71 -29.73 -7.00
N GLU A 230 -14.96 -30.80 -6.81
CA GLU A 230 -15.46 -32.18 -6.86
C GLU A 230 -16.35 -32.55 -5.66
N TYR A 231 -16.28 -31.81 -4.54
CA TYR A 231 -17.07 -32.02 -3.32
C TYR A 231 -18.00 -30.85 -3.10
N GLN A 232 -19.25 -31.04 -3.49
CA GLN A 232 -20.32 -30.08 -3.24
C GLN A 232 -20.62 -30.11 -1.71
N ASN A 233 -20.42 -28.98 -1.05
CA ASN A 233 -20.76 -28.80 0.34
C ASN A 233 -22.17 -28.20 0.43
N ASP A 234 -23.17 -29.04 0.41
CA ASP A 234 -24.58 -28.63 0.41
C ASP A 234 -25.00 -27.89 1.70
N LEU A 235 -24.21 -28.02 2.77
CA LEU A 235 -24.44 -27.37 4.06
C LEU A 235 -23.53 -26.13 4.28
N ALA A 236 -22.91 -25.63 3.21
CA ALA A 236 -22.04 -24.44 3.29
C ALA A 236 -22.80 -23.25 3.87
N GLY A 237 -22.28 -22.67 4.94
CA GLY A 237 -22.91 -21.52 5.60
C GLY A 237 -24.06 -21.83 6.55
N MET A 238 -24.49 -23.10 6.65
CA MET A 238 -25.65 -23.50 7.46
C MET A 238 -25.26 -24.17 8.79
N VAL A 239 -24.02 -24.59 8.96
CA VAL A 239 -23.56 -25.33 10.15
C VAL A 239 -22.87 -24.37 11.12
N PHE A 240 -23.42 -24.34 12.36
CA PHE A 240 -22.90 -23.50 13.44
C PHE A 240 -22.57 -24.34 14.65
N CYS A 241 -21.56 -23.95 15.41
CA CYS A 241 -21.20 -24.62 16.66
C CYS A 241 -22.27 -24.35 17.72
N ALA A 242 -22.74 -25.43 18.36
CA ALA A 242 -23.76 -25.34 19.42
C ALA A 242 -23.22 -24.59 20.66
N ASP A 243 -21.90 -24.67 20.93
CA ASP A 243 -21.34 -24.11 22.16
C ASP A 243 -21.01 -22.60 22.01
N CYS A 244 -20.50 -22.14 20.84
CA CYS A 244 -20.06 -20.80 20.67
C CYS A 244 -20.78 -19.97 19.57
N GLY A 245 -21.75 -20.59 18.87
CA GLY A 245 -22.54 -19.94 17.81
C GLY A 245 -21.77 -19.58 16.56
N ARG A 246 -20.46 -19.85 16.47
CA ARG A 246 -19.66 -19.57 15.29
C ARG A 246 -19.97 -20.55 14.16
N GLN A 247 -19.89 -20.07 12.93
CA GLN A 247 -19.96 -20.92 11.75
C GLN A 247 -18.82 -21.92 11.75
N MET A 248 -19.14 -23.19 11.51
CA MET A 248 -18.15 -24.27 11.46
C MET A 248 -17.50 -24.32 10.08
N GLU A 249 -16.19 -24.61 10.04
CA GLU A 249 -15.46 -24.82 8.81
C GLU A 249 -15.56 -26.30 8.37
N PHE A 250 -15.76 -26.48 7.07
CA PHE A 250 -15.78 -27.82 6.45
C PHE A 250 -14.35 -28.25 6.18
N GLU A 251 -13.93 -29.35 6.80
CA GLU A 251 -12.62 -29.95 6.60
C GLU A 251 -12.71 -31.38 6.11
N ARG A 252 -11.67 -31.80 5.42
CA ARG A 252 -11.49 -33.13 4.91
C ARG A 252 -10.28 -33.79 5.59
N LEU A 253 -10.30 -35.08 5.84
CA LEU A 253 -9.15 -35.81 6.36
C LEU A 253 -7.92 -35.61 5.48
N PRO A 254 -6.72 -35.33 6.08
CA PRO A 254 -5.50 -35.09 5.35
C PRO A 254 -5.05 -36.29 4.50
N HIS A 255 -4.25 -36.02 3.49
CA HIS A 255 -3.62 -36.98 2.59
C HIS A 255 -3.00 -38.18 3.34
N GLY A 256 -3.42 -39.41 3.02
CA GLY A 256 -2.88 -40.65 3.57
C GLY A 256 -3.93 -41.66 4.00
N ALA A 257 -5.20 -41.26 4.13
CA ALA A 257 -6.29 -42.24 4.33
C ALA A 257 -6.62 -42.88 2.96
N GLU A 258 -6.81 -44.22 2.99
CA GLU A 258 -7.28 -44.97 1.83
C GLU A 258 -8.50 -44.29 1.19
N GLU A 259 -8.58 -44.28 -0.13
CA GLU A 259 -9.63 -43.57 -0.89
C GLU A 259 -11.06 -43.96 -0.50
N SER A 260 -11.23 -45.19 0.05
CA SER A 260 -12.49 -45.72 0.54
C SER A 260 -13.00 -45.11 1.86
N LYS A 261 -12.18 -44.32 2.56
CA LYS A 261 -12.49 -43.71 3.88
C LYS A 261 -12.36 -42.17 3.87
N LYS A 262 -12.71 -41.53 2.79
CA LYS A 262 -12.71 -40.05 2.72
C LYS A 262 -13.88 -39.50 3.54
N VAL A 263 -13.65 -39.20 4.80
CA VAL A 263 -14.64 -38.57 5.67
C VAL A 263 -14.45 -37.07 5.67
N CYS A 264 -15.53 -36.35 5.39
CA CYS A 264 -15.62 -34.91 5.54
C CYS A 264 -16.28 -34.60 6.87
N TYR A 265 -15.81 -33.56 7.55
CA TYR A 265 -16.33 -33.16 8.84
C TYR A 265 -16.33 -31.65 9.00
N TYR A 266 -17.15 -31.19 9.94
CA TYR A 266 -17.18 -29.77 10.31
C TYR A 266 -16.42 -29.56 11.62
N ILE A 267 -15.57 -28.53 11.69
CA ILE A 267 -14.84 -28.16 12.92
C ILE A 267 -15.13 -26.72 13.31
N CYS A 268 -15.21 -26.52 14.61
CA CYS A 268 -15.24 -25.20 15.20
C CYS A 268 -13.79 -24.76 15.49
N LYS A 269 -13.33 -23.69 14.86
CA LYS A 269 -12.01 -23.07 15.09
C LYS A 269 -12.10 -21.84 15.98
#